data_08dbecf16e8e6e3915301b6a83d48a68
#
_entry.id   08dbecf16e8e6e3915301b6a83d48a68
#
_cell.length_a   1.000
_cell.length_b   1.000
_cell.length_c   1.000
_cell.angle_alpha   90.00
_cell.angle_beta   90.00
_cell.angle_gamma   90.00
#
_symmetry.space_group_name_H-M   'P 1'
#
loop_
_entity.id
_entity.type
_entity.pdbx_description
1 polymer ?
#
loop_
_entity_poly.entity_id
_entity_poly.type
_entity_poly.pdbx_seq_one_letter_code
_entity_poly.pdbx_strand_id
1 'polypeptide(L)'
;MVKNSGLYPSVVAESGDVPAVGLAGARLLTETIRVTSLDASLSKALSSWRGPWAVYDPGKIMADLAVCVALGGRCLSDVALLRCQGEVFGPVASDPTVCRLVGTLADHVEAVEAAVNRARTVVRQRAWALAGEHSPTAGVSANRPLVIDVDATLVNVHSDKEGAAPTFKKGFGYHPLTAWFDHGPDGGGECAVIMLRPGNAGSNTAADHIEIIRRVLDQAGLGPRPGRRVLVRADGAGGTKETIELLARRRVSYSVGFTLPDHTPQIYDTIPEAAWTPAYNADGEPRQGADVAEITDLLDLTAWPKGMRVIMRRERPHQGAQLRFEDVGSYRLTAFATNTKVGQLADLEVRHRLRARCEDRIRCAKDTGLDRFPLQGFAQNRIWCLIVALARRPAGLLPAARPGRRPRPRLGAPHDPVAADGHPRCHRPPRPPHRPALQGRPPLHRPPACRARAPPGTPRPVDTRNSPPARHDPEGTPWPLERPDHRDPTRGRPPHPAGIINPTTPATTPPKPTQPDHERSRPGH
;
A
#
# COMPACT_ATOMS: atom_id res chain seq x y z
N MET A 1 -31.70 3.73 29.92
CA MET A 1 -30.53 4.48 29.42
C MET A 1 -29.43 3.47 29.12
N VAL A 2 -29.14 3.19 27.85
CA VAL A 2 -28.02 2.36 27.46
C VAL A 2 -26.74 3.17 27.72
N LYS A 3 -25.86 2.70 28.61
CA LYS A 3 -24.56 3.33 28.84
C LYS A 3 -23.76 3.28 27.54
N ASN A 4 -23.59 4.43 26.92
CA ASN A 4 -22.78 4.58 25.73
C ASN A 4 -21.30 4.47 26.13
N SER A 5 -20.72 3.28 26.00
CA SER A 5 -19.34 3.00 26.43
C SER A 5 -18.28 3.32 25.37
N GLY A 6 -18.68 3.85 24.21
CA GLY A 6 -17.79 4.16 23.09
C GLY A 6 -17.62 5.67 22.88
N LEU A 7 -16.57 6.05 22.11
CA LEU A 7 -16.29 7.44 21.73
C LEU A 7 -17.24 7.98 20.64
N TYR A 8 -18.06 7.12 20.04
CA TYR A 8 -19.06 7.48 19.05
C TYR A 8 -20.49 7.23 19.57
N PRO A 9 -21.46 8.11 19.21
CA PRO A 9 -22.85 7.92 19.55
C PRO A 9 -23.41 6.61 19.00
N SER A 10 -24.32 5.97 19.74
CA SER A 10 -25.15 4.89 19.22
C SER A 10 -26.31 5.51 18.44
N VAL A 11 -26.30 5.36 17.12
CA VAL A 11 -27.32 5.94 16.22
C VAL A 11 -28.16 4.81 15.62
N VAL A 12 -29.47 4.94 15.64
CA VAL A 12 -30.41 4.04 14.97
C VAL A 12 -30.82 4.69 13.65
N ALA A 13 -30.79 3.92 12.57
CA ALA A 13 -31.31 4.38 11.28
C ALA A 13 -32.80 4.07 11.23
N GLU A 14 -33.62 5.09 11.10
CA GLU A 14 -35.08 4.97 10.94
C GLU A 14 -35.48 5.53 9.57
N SER A 15 -36.47 4.93 8.92
CA SER A 15 -37.10 5.48 7.74
C SER A 15 -38.19 6.47 8.15
N GLY A 16 -38.08 7.73 7.77
CA GLY A 16 -39.05 8.78 8.07
C GLY A 16 -38.94 9.94 7.08
N ASP A 17 -39.85 10.87 7.13
CA ASP A 17 -39.91 12.07 6.26
C ASP A 17 -38.84 13.13 6.59
N VAL A 18 -37.71 12.72 7.10
CA VAL A 18 -36.61 13.61 7.48
C VAL A 18 -35.70 13.84 6.27
N PRO A 19 -35.21 15.07 6.02
CA PRO A 19 -34.29 15.35 4.94
C PRO A 19 -33.04 14.46 5.05
N ALA A 20 -32.61 13.89 3.93
CA ALA A 20 -31.52 12.91 3.83
C ALA A 20 -30.22 13.43 4.48
N VAL A 21 -29.62 12.67 5.36
CA VAL A 21 -28.30 12.94 5.93
C VAL A 21 -27.27 12.62 4.85
N GLY A 22 -26.51 13.62 4.41
CA GLY A 22 -25.53 13.50 3.31
C GLY A 22 -24.43 12.47 3.54
N LEU A 23 -24.17 12.07 4.79
CA LEU A 23 -23.15 11.10 5.18
C LEU A 23 -23.73 9.87 5.89
N ALA A 24 -24.96 9.46 5.57
CA ALA A 24 -25.62 8.31 6.21
C ALA A 24 -24.77 7.03 6.15
N GLY A 25 -24.01 6.81 5.06
CA GLY A 25 -23.07 5.71 4.92
C GLY A 25 -21.93 5.70 5.95
N ALA A 26 -21.59 6.84 6.53
CA ALA A 26 -20.59 6.94 7.59
C ALA A 26 -20.97 6.18 8.86
N ARG A 27 -22.27 5.94 9.07
CA ARG A 27 -22.78 5.11 10.16
C ARG A 27 -22.14 3.71 10.17
N LEU A 28 -21.93 3.12 9.00
CA LEU A 28 -21.26 1.82 8.90
C LEU A 28 -19.81 1.89 9.38
N LEU A 29 -19.11 2.99 9.12
CA LEU A 29 -17.73 3.19 9.56
C LEU A 29 -17.66 3.35 11.09
N THR A 30 -18.50 4.22 11.66
CA THR A 30 -18.53 4.46 13.11
C THR A 30 -18.98 3.20 13.88
N GLU A 31 -19.94 2.45 13.34
CA GLU A 31 -20.37 1.18 13.92
C GLU A 31 -19.28 0.12 13.85
N THR A 32 -18.57 0.02 12.74
CA THR A 32 -17.40 -0.88 12.62
C THR A 32 -16.33 -0.54 13.64
N ILE A 33 -16.03 0.75 13.85
CA ILE A 33 -15.09 1.21 14.88
C ILE A 33 -15.56 0.76 16.26
N ARG A 34 -16.85 0.96 16.59
CA ARG A 34 -17.45 0.60 17.87
C ARG A 34 -17.43 -0.91 18.13
N VAL A 35 -17.89 -1.72 17.17
CA VAL A 35 -17.98 -3.19 17.30
C VAL A 35 -16.59 -3.83 17.42
N THR A 36 -15.61 -3.32 16.69
CA THR A 36 -14.23 -3.79 16.78
C THR A 36 -13.45 -3.20 17.95
N SER A 37 -14.00 -2.21 18.66
CA SER A 37 -13.35 -1.43 19.72
C SER A 37 -12.07 -0.72 19.25
N LEU A 38 -12.07 -0.25 18.01
CA LEU A 38 -10.93 0.49 17.47
C LEU A 38 -10.72 1.82 18.20
N ASP A 39 -11.80 2.52 18.53
CA ASP A 39 -11.81 3.76 19.32
C ASP A 39 -11.13 3.58 20.66
N ALA A 40 -11.56 2.62 21.46
CA ALA A 40 -10.99 2.33 22.77
C ALA A 40 -9.51 1.87 22.67
N SER A 41 -9.19 1.09 21.65
CA SER A 41 -7.82 0.60 21.42
C SER A 41 -6.87 1.73 21.02
N LEU A 42 -7.31 2.68 20.18
CA LEU A 42 -6.53 3.86 19.82
C LEU A 42 -6.40 4.83 21.00
N SER A 43 -7.49 5.06 21.75
CA SER A 43 -7.46 5.89 22.96
C SER A 43 -6.42 5.39 23.96
N LYS A 44 -6.42 4.08 24.23
CA LYS A 44 -5.41 3.45 25.10
C LYS A 44 -4.01 3.57 24.52
N ALA A 45 -3.83 3.30 23.23
CA ALA A 45 -2.52 3.32 22.58
C ALA A 45 -1.89 4.72 22.55
N LEU A 46 -2.70 5.76 22.44
CA LEU A 46 -2.26 7.15 22.34
C LEU A 46 -2.38 7.94 23.65
N SER A 47 -2.71 7.29 24.76
CA SER A 47 -2.93 7.94 26.06
C SER A 47 -1.69 8.71 26.56
N SER A 48 -0.48 8.24 26.26
CA SER A 48 0.77 8.91 26.65
C SER A 48 0.98 10.27 25.99
N TRP A 49 0.29 10.53 24.88
CA TRP A 49 0.34 11.81 24.16
C TRP A 49 -0.89 12.69 24.44
N ARG A 50 -1.72 12.31 25.41
CA ARG A 50 -2.83 13.12 25.85
C ARG A 50 -2.35 14.13 26.90
N GLY A 51 -2.43 15.43 26.57
CA GLY A 51 -2.11 16.48 27.53
C GLY A 51 -3.07 16.44 28.75
N PRO A 52 -2.63 16.90 29.93
CA PRO A 52 -3.41 16.81 31.16
C PRO A 52 -4.77 17.53 31.09
N TRP A 53 -4.86 18.58 30.27
CA TRP A 53 -6.07 19.40 30.08
C TRP A 53 -6.71 19.17 28.71
N ALA A 54 -6.36 18.10 28.00
CA ALA A 54 -6.90 17.83 26.70
C ALA A 54 -8.40 17.44 26.80
N VAL A 55 -9.26 18.25 26.18
CA VAL A 55 -10.70 17.99 26.06
C VAL A 55 -10.95 16.79 25.13
N TYR A 56 -10.19 16.73 24.04
CA TYR A 56 -10.34 15.69 23.03
C TYR A 56 -9.33 14.57 23.23
N ASP A 57 -9.80 13.35 23.07
CA ASP A 57 -8.97 12.15 23.13
C ASP A 57 -8.13 11.98 21.85
N PRO A 58 -6.79 11.75 21.92
CA PRO A 58 -5.93 11.57 20.75
C PRO A 58 -6.37 10.42 19.85
N GLY A 59 -6.84 9.30 20.43
CA GLY A 59 -7.34 8.14 19.68
C GLY A 59 -8.62 8.47 18.92
N LYS A 60 -9.52 9.29 19.54
CA LYS A 60 -10.72 9.77 18.86
C LYS A 60 -10.38 10.67 17.68
N ILE A 61 -9.44 11.61 17.83
CA ILE A 61 -9.01 12.49 16.74
C ILE A 61 -8.43 11.66 15.59
N MET A 62 -7.59 10.66 15.91
CA MET A 62 -7.02 9.77 14.88
C MET A 62 -8.10 8.96 14.16
N ALA A 63 -9.12 8.48 14.88
CA ALA A 63 -10.26 7.77 14.30
C ALA A 63 -11.14 8.70 13.45
N ASP A 64 -11.38 9.94 13.91
CA ASP A 64 -12.12 10.94 13.12
C ASP A 64 -11.42 11.28 11.80
N LEU A 65 -10.09 11.45 11.84
CA LEU A 65 -9.30 11.65 10.61
C LEU A 65 -9.41 10.46 9.67
N ALA A 66 -9.35 9.23 10.19
CA ALA A 66 -9.51 8.03 9.37
C ALA A 66 -10.91 7.93 8.74
N VAL A 67 -11.96 8.27 9.50
CA VAL A 67 -13.33 8.33 8.97
C VAL A 67 -13.46 9.43 7.92
N CYS A 68 -12.91 10.62 8.20
CA CYS A 68 -12.90 11.74 7.25
C CYS A 68 -12.24 11.34 5.92
N VAL A 69 -11.06 10.73 5.97
CA VAL A 69 -10.34 10.25 4.78
C VAL A 69 -11.12 9.15 4.05
N ALA A 70 -11.76 8.23 4.78
CA ALA A 70 -12.62 7.19 4.19
C ALA A 70 -13.85 7.77 3.48
N LEU A 71 -14.31 8.96 3.88
CA LEU A 71 -15.41 9.70 3.26
C LEU A 71 -14.94 10.68 2.16
N GLY A 72 -13.67 10.63 1.78
CA GLY A 72 -13.10 11.44 0.69
C GLY A 72 -12.37 12.69 1.16
N GLY A 73 -12.16 12.88 2.47
CA GLY A 73 -11.30 13.94 3.00
C GLY A 73 -9.85 13.80 2.54
N ARG A 74 -9.18 14.90 2.27
CA ARG A 74 -7.86 14.94 1.62
C ARG A 74 -6.80 15.71 2.40
N CYS A 75 -7.19 16.36 3.49
CA CYS A 75 -6.31 17.12 4.38
C CYS A 75 -6.86 17.13 5.81
N LEU A 76 -6.09 17.66 6.76
CA LEU A 76 -6.49 17.68 8.17
C LEU A 76 -7.73 18.55 8.44
N SER A 77 -7.89 19.66 7.70
CA SER A 77 -9.02 20.56 7.87
C SER A 77 -10.37 20.00 7.40
N ASP A 78 -10.34 18.95 6.55
CA ASP A 78 -11.58 18.32 6.09
C ASP A 78 -12.34 17.61 7.22
N VAL A 79 -11.72 17.44 8.39
CA VAL A 79 -12.40 16.97 9.61
C VAL A 79 -13.58 17.87 10.02
N ALA A 80 -13.62 19.09 9.50
CA ALA A 80 -14.75 20.00 9.63
C ALA A 80 -16.07 19.40 9.10
N LEU A 81 -16.00 18.54 8.08
CA LEU A 81 -17.16 17.82 7.54
C LEU A 81 -17.85 16.95 8.62
N LEU A 82 -17.06 16.35 9.50
CA LEU A 82 -17.59 15.53 10.59
C LEU A 82 -18.20 16.41 11.71
N ARG A 83 -17.63 17.59 11.99
CA ARG A 83 -18.15 18.53 13.00
C ARG A 83 -19.56 19.01 12.68
N CYS A 84 -19.89 19.14 11.40
CA CYS A 84 -21.24 19.53 10.98
C CYS A 84 -22.33 18.48 11.31
N GLN A 85 -21.93 17.29 11.70
CA GLN A 85 -22.83 16.16 11.98
C GLN A 85 -22.49 15.51 13.34
N GLY A 86 -22.48 16.34 14.39
CA GLY A 86 -22.15 15.91 15.76
C GLY A 86 -23.03 14.78 16.28
N GLU A 87 -24.26 14.65 15.80
CA GLU A 87 -25.18 13.56 16.15
C GLU A 87 -24.65 12.18 15.71
N VAL A 88 -23.94 12.13 14.58
CA VAL A 88 -23.35 10.90 14.05
C VAL A 88 -21.95 10.65 14.63
N PHE A 89 -21.13 11.70 14.72
CA PHE A 89 -19.70 11.58 15.03
C PHE A 89 -19.36 11.97 16.48
N GLY A 90 -20.30 12.55 17.23
CA GLY A 90 -20.04 13.11 18.55
C GLY A 90 -19.15 14.35 18.49
N PRO A 91 -18.48 14.70 19.60
CA PRO A 91 -17.56 15.83 19.64
C PRO A 91 -16.34 15.60 18.73
N VAL A 92 -16.12 16.49 17.77
CA VAL A 92 -15.00 16.47 16.81
C VAL A 92 -14.09 17.66 17.07
N ALA A 93 -12.78 17.42 17.14
CA ALA A 93 -11.78 18.43 17.45
C ALA A 93 -11.69 19.52 16.35
N SER A 94 -11.30 20.73 16.75
CA SER A 94 -11.04 21.83 15.82
C SER A 94 -9.75 21.62 15.03
N ASP A 95 -9.64 22.25 13.85
CA ASP A 95 -8.46 22.12 12.97
C ASP A 95 -7.14 22.45 13.68
N PRO A 96 -7.02 23.53 14.48
CA PRO A 96 -5.81 23.80 15.24
C PRO A 96 -5.47 22.71 16.26
N THR A 97 -6.49 22.06 16.87
CA THR A 97 -6.27 20.94 17.79
C THR A 97 -5.78 19.71 17.08
N VAL A 98 -6.35 19.40 15.92
CA VAL A 98 -5.91 18.30 15.05
C VAL A 98 -4.46 18.52 14.59
N CYS A 99 -4.13 19.72 14.10
CA CYS A 99 -2.77 20.06 13.64
C CYS A 99 -1.74 19.92 14.77
N ARG A 100 -2.06 20.44 15.98
CA ARG A 100 -1.17 20.31 17.15
C ARG A 100 -0.94 18.85 17.53
N LEU A 101 -2.01 18.04 17.54
CA LEU A 101 -1.87 16.61 17.84
C LEU A 101 -0.97 15.92 16.80
N VAL A 102 -1.20 16.13 15.50
CA VAL A 102 -0.37 15.52 14.45
C VAL A 102 1.10 15.94 14.59
N GLY A 103 1.38 17.20 14.95
CA GLY A 103 2.73 17.66 15.29
C GLY A 103 3.33 16.88 16.47
N THR A 104 2.62 16.82 17.60
CA THR A 104 3.07 16.08 18.79
C THR A 104 3.30 14.59 18.50
N LEU A 105 2.44 13.95 17.71
CA LEU A 105 2.62 12.56 17.32
C LEU A 105 3.80 12.38 16.37
N ALA A 106 4.08 13.34 15.50
CA ALA A 106 5.21 13.32 14.59
C ALA A 106 6.56 13.44 15.32
N ASP A 107 6.61 14.22 16.41
CA ASP A 107 7.82 14.33 17.26
C ASP A 107 8.22 12.98 17.89
N HIS A 108 7.30 12.01 17.95
CA HIS A 108 7.47 10.68 18.53
C HIS A 108 7.07 9.57 17.55
N VAL A 109 7.28 9.76 16.27
CA VAL A 109 6.65 8.96 15.20
C VAL A 109 6.90 7.46 15.30
N GLU A 110 8.10 7.00 15.67
CA GLU A 110 8.43 5.57 15.82
C GLU A 110 7.61 4.92 16.94
N ALA A 111 7.52 5.59 18.08
CA ALA A 111 6.76 5.10 19.23
C ALA A 111 5.26 5.09 18.92
N VAL A 112 4.76 6.11 18.22
CA VAL A 112 3.36 6.21 17.77
C VAL A 112 3.02 5.12 16.76
N GLU A 113 3.87 4.91 15.74
CA GLU A 113 3.68 3.81 14.78
C GLU A 113 3.60 2.46 15.50
N ALA A 114 4.50 2.20 16.43
CA ALA A 114 4.51 0.97 17.20
C ALA A 114 3.24 0.82 18.05
N ALA A 115 2.80 1.88 18.73
CA ALA A 115 1.59 1.86 19.56
C ALA A 115 0.31 1.65 18.73
N VAL A 116 0.15 2.41 17.64
CA VAL A 116 -1.01 2.29 16.74
C VAL A 116 -1.03 0.92 16.06
N ASN A 117 0.11 0.39 15.62
CA ASN A 117 0.17 -0.92 14.99
C ASN A 117 -0.18 -2.04 15.98
N ARG A 118 0.23 -1.96 17.25
CA ARG A 118 -0.22 -2.90 18.29
C ARG A 118 -1.74 -2.83 18.51
N ALA A 119 -2.31 -1.62 18.59
CA ALA A 119 -3.76 -1.45 18.69
C ALA A 119 -4.48 -2.07 17.47
N ARG A 120 -3.96 -1.81 16.27
CA ARG A 120 -4.49 -2.37 15.02
C ARG A 120 -4.43 -3.91 15.00
N THR A 121 -3.39 -4.52 15.55
CA THR A 121 -3.31 -5.98 15.66
C THR A 121 -4.43 -6.55 16.50
N VAL A 122 -4.66 -6.01 17.71
CA VAL A 122 -5.73 -6.47 18.61
C VAL A 122 -7.10 -6.34 17.95
N VAL A 123 -7.37 -5.18 17.36
CA VAL A 123 -8.64 -4.90 16.67
C VAL A 123 -8.83 -5.79 15.44
N ARG A 124 -7.75 -6.09 14.71
CA ARG A 124 -7.77 -7.02 13.56
C ARG A 124 -8.15 -8.42 13.98
N GLN A 125 -7.52 -8.93 15.01
CA GLN A 125 -7.86 -10.26 15.53
C GLN A 125 -9.32 -10.35 15.97
N ARG A 126 -9.84 -9.31 16.65
CA ARG A 126 -11.25 -9.24 17.01
C ARG A 126 -12.16 -9.23 15.78
N ALA A 127 -11.83 -8.43 14.77
CA ALA A 127 -12.59 -8.36 13.53
C ALA A 127 -12.60 -9.68 12.77
N TRP A 128 -11.44 -10.35 12.69
CA TRP A 128 -11.32 -11.66 12.06
C TRP A 128 -12.07 -12.74 12.85
N ALA A 129 -12.07 -12.67 14.17
CA ALA A 129 -12.90 -13.56 15.00
C ALA A 129 -14.40 -13.35 14.75
N LEU A 130 -14.85 -12.10 14.61
CA LEU A 130 -16.25 -11.78 14.28
C LEU A 130 -16.63 -12.21 12.85
N ALA A 131 -15.68 -12.21 11.91
CA ALA A 131 -15.90 -12.66 10.54
C ALA A 131 -16.00 -14.20 10.42
N GLY A 132 -15.57 -14.95 11.44
CA GLY A 132 -15.66 -16.41 11.49
C GLY A 132 -15.05 -17.09 10.27
N GLU A 133 -15.84 -17.88 9.55
CA GLU A 133 -15.43 -18.61 8.34
C GLU A 133 -15.02 -17.70 7.16
N HIS A 134 -15.48 -16.45 7.15
CA HIS A 134 -15.12 -15.44 6.15
C HIS A 134 -13.80 -14.73 6.49
N SER A 135 -13.18 -15.06 7.62
CA SER A 135 -11.88 -14.50 8.00
C SER A 135 -10.77 -15.01 7.08
N PRO A 136 -9.76 -14.17 6.73
CA PRO A 136 -8.60 -14.63 6.00
C PRO A 136 -7.75 -15.65 6.79
N THR A 137 -7.99 -15.77 8.09
CA THR A 137 -7.35 -16.76 8.97
C THR A 137 -8.19 -18.03 9.19
N ALA A 138 -9.40 -18.09 8.64
CA ALA A 138 -10.22 -19.28 8.75
C ALA A 138 -9.58 -20.48 8.04
N GLY A 139 -9.30 -21.56 8.77
CA GLY A 139 -8.69 -22.78 8.23
C GLY A 139 -7.26 -22.57 7.70
N VAL A 140 -6.54 -21.57 8.19
CA VAL A 140 -5.14 -21.32 7.80
C VAL A 140 -4.25 -22.53 8.11
N SER A 141 -3.58 -23.02 7.07
CA SER A 141 -2.66 -24.15 7.11
C SER A 141 -1.50 -23.94 6.12
N ALA A 142 -0.61 -24.91 6.01
CA ALA A 142 0.46 -24.86 5.00
C ALA A 142 -0.08 -24.90 3.56
N ASN A 143 -1.23 -25.54 3.34
CA ASN A 143 -1.88 -25.64 2.02
C ASN A 143 -2.83 -24.47 1.74
N ARG A 144 -3.30 -23.79 2.79
CA ARG A 144 -4.14 -22.58 2.72
C ARG A 144 -3.54 -21.48 3.60
N PRO A 145 -2.40 -20.90 3.23
CA PRO A 145 -1.74 -19.91 4.05
C PRO A 145 -2.48 -18.56 4.05
N LEU A 146 -2.30 -17.79 5.11
CA LEU A 146 -2.59 -16.36 5.09
C LEU A 146 -1.62 -15.69 4.10
N VAL A 147 -2.17 -15.04 3.09
CA VAL A 147 -1.36 -14.40 2.04
C VAL A 147 -1.10 -12.94 2.40
N ILE A 148 0.15 -12.55 2.27
CA ILE A 148 0.64 -11.18 2.45
C ILE A 148 1.27 -10.72 1.14
N ASP A 149 0.73 -9.64 0.57
CA ASP A 149 1.30 -8.99 -0.60
C ASP A 149 2.12 -7.77 -0.19
N VAL A 150 3.34 -7.65 -0.74
CA VAL A 150 4.23 -6.50 -0.54
C VAL A 150 4.50 -5.88 -1.89
N ASP A 151 4.26 -4.57 -2.00
CA ASP A 151 4.49 -3.83 -3.23
C ASP A 151 4.72 -2.34 -2.94
N ALA A 152 5.50 -1.68 -3.80
CA ALA A 152 5.80 -0.26 -3.70
C ALA A 152 4.96 0.56 -4.69
N THR A 153 4.82 1.83 -4.40
CA THR A 153 4.14 2.74 -5.33
C THR A 153 4.79 4.12 -5.31
N LEU A 154 4.70 4.85 -6.40
CA LEU A 154 5.13 6.24 -6.47
C LEU A 154 3.97 7.17 -6.17
N VAL A 155 4.24 8.22 -5.40
CA VAL A 155 3.32 9.31 -5.12
C VAL A 155 4.01 10.62 -5.48
N ASN A 156 3.53 11.27 -6.53
CA ASN A 156 4.07 12.54 -6.98
C ASN A 156 3.56 13.69 -6.09
N VAL A 157 4.44 14.64 -5.83
CA VAL A 157 4.11 15.89 -5.15
C VAL A 157 4.62 17.07 -5.95
N HIS A 158 3.99 18.25 -5.76
CA HIS A 158 4.27 19.46 -6.54
C HIS A 158 4.98 20.55 -5.73
N SER A 159 5.48 20.22 -4.55
CA SER A 159 6.16 21.16 -3.66
C SER A 159 7.30 20.48 -2.92
N ASP A 160 8.27 21.31 -2.49
CA ASP A 160 9.40 20.88 -1.67
C ASP A 160 8.90 20.49 -0.28
N LYS A 161 8.67 19.20 -0.10
CA LYS A 161 8.34 18.61 1.20
C LYS A 161 9.53 17.81 1.69
N GLU A 162 9.70 17.76 2.99
CA GLU A 162 10.76 16.97 3.61
C GLU A 162 10.73 15.52 3.11
N GLY A 163 11.85 15.03 2.58
CA GLY A 163 11.99 13.67 2.03
C GLY A 163 11.41 13.46 0.62
N ALA A 164 10.77 14.49 0.02
CA ALA A 164 10.43 14.42 -1.40
C ALA A 164 11.69 14.51 -2.25
N ALA A 165 11.79 13.65 -3.26
CA ALA A 165 12.97 13.54 -4.12
C ALA A 165 12.59 13.08 -5.54
N PRO A 166 13.49 13.27 -6.53
CA PRO A 166 13.32 12.70 -7.85
C PRO A 166 13.15 11.18 -7.79
N THR A 167 12.19 10.64 -8.55
CA THR A 167 11.89 9.22 -8.59
C THR A 167 12.50 8.57 -9.84
N PHE A 168 12.68 7.25 -9.82
CA PHE A 168 13.21 6.49 -10.97
C PHE A 168 12.34 6.60 -12.25
N LYS A 169 11.07 6.98 -12.14
CA LYS A 169 10.18 7.27 -13.29
C LYS A 169 10.18 8.74 -13.70
N LYS A 170 11.23 9.49 -13.35
CA LYS A 170 11.37 10.92 -13.69
C LYS A 170 10.26 11.82 -13.12
N GLY A 171 9.57 11.39 -12.05
CA GLY A 171 8.68 12.21 -11.23
C GLY A 171 9.42 12.80 -10.03
N PHE A 172 8.72 13.59 -9.21
CA PHE A 172 9.22 14.11 -7.94
C PHE A 172 8.21 13.77 -6.83
N GLY A 173 8.68 13.22 -5.70
CA GLY A 173 7.78 12.89 -4.60
C GLY A 173 8.31 11.80 -3.68
N TYR A 174 7.49 10.79 -3.41
CA TYR A 174 7.77 9.70 -2.46
C TYR A 174 7.61 8.33 -3.11
N HIS A 175 8.24 7.33 -2.50
CA HIS A 175 8.19 5.93 -2.93
C HIS A 175 7.77 5.00 -1.77
N PRO A 176 6.52 5.14 -1.23
CA PRO A 176 6.06 4.28 -0.14
C PRO A 176 6.05 2.80 -0.52
N LEU A 177 6.46 1.96 0.44
CA LEU A 177 6.35 0.51 0.39
C LEU A 177 5.14 0.08 1.23
N THR A 178 4.32 -0.83 0.71
CA THR A 178 3.06 -1.22 1.32
C THR A 178 2.96 -2.72 1.52
N ALA A 179 2.25 -3.15 2.58
CA ALA A 179 1.96 -4.55 2.82
C ALA A 179 0.46 -4.75 3.09
N TRP A 180 -0.11 -5.82 2.52
CA TRP A 180 -1.54 -6.10 2.51
C TRP A 180 -1.81 -7.54 2.87
N PHE A 181 -2.86 -7.80 3.68
CA PHE A 181 -3.46 -9.12 3.80
C PHE A 181 -4.42 -9.35 2.65
N ASP A 182 -4.25 -10.45 1.92
CA ASP A 182 -5.17 -10.88 0.86
C ASP A 182 -6.32 -11.69 1.47
N HIS A 183 -7.55 -11.27 1.23
CA HIS A 183 -8.76 -11.95 1.72
C HIS A 183 -9.34 -12.92 0.68
N GLY A 184 -8.58 -13.27 -0.36
CA GLY A 184 -8.93 -14.30 -1.34
C GLY A 184 -9.61 -13.78 -2.61
N PRO A 185 -10.30 -14.70 -3.33
CA PRO A 185 -10.75 -14.44 -4.72
C PRO A 185 -11.80 -13.34 -4.84
N ASP A 186 -12.55 -13.07 -3.82
CA ASP A 186 -13.59 -12.03 -3.82
C ASP A 186 -13.03 -10.59 -3.75
N GLY A 187 -11.71 -10.46 -3.91
CA GLY A 187 -11.03 -9.19 -4.12
C GLY A 187 -10.82 -8.34 -2.87
N GLY A 188 -11.29 -8.80 -1.72
CA GLY A 188 -11.04 -8.13 -0.45
C GLY A 188 -9.56 -8.10 -0.10
N GLY A 189 -9.17 -7.14 0.72
CA GLY A 189 -7.83 -7.04 1.27
C GLY A 189 -7.74 -5.91 2.26
N GLU A 190 -6.81 -6.05 3.19
CA GLU A 190 -6.67 -5.13 4.30
C GLU A 190 -5.27 -4.54 4.32
N CYS A 191 -5.16 -3.22 4.42
CA CYS A 191 -3.89 -2.55 4.60
C CYS A 191 -3.27 -2.92 5.94
N ALA A 192 -2.10 -3.56 5.91
CA ALA A 192 -1.33 -3.85 7.12
C ALA A 192 -0.36 -2.71 7.44
N VAL A 193 0.49 -2.34 6.50
CA VAL A 193 1.54 -1.34 6.69
C VAL A 193 1.63 -0.45 5.46
N ILE A 194 1.82 0.84 5.67
CA ILE A 194 2.31 1.79 4.68
C ILE A 194 3.58 2.40 5.27
N MET A 195 4.73 2.08 4.69
CA MET A 195 6.02 2.62 5.09
C MET A 195 6.41 3.73 4.11
N LEU A 196 6.38 4.99 4.58
CA LEU A 196 6.80 6.13 3.78
C LEU A 196 8.31 6.07 3.54
N ARG A 197 8.72 6.29 2.28
CA ARG A 197 10.13 6.36 1.89
C ARG A 197 10.34 7.59 1.00
N PRO A 198 11.54 8.17 1.00
CA PRO A 198 11.92 9.22 0.05
C PRO A 198 11.70 8.78 -1.41
N GLY A 199 11.51 9.74 -2.31
CA GLY A 199 11.27 9.45 -3.73
C GLY A 199 12.39 8.70 -4.44
N ASN A 200 13.63 8.94 -4.00
CA ASN A 200 14.85 8.29 -4.49
C ASN A 200 15.20 6.97 -3.77
N ALA A 201 14.32 6.47 -2.88
CA ALA A 201 14.51 5.17 -2.25
C ALA A 201 14.58 4.07 -3.31
N GLY A 202 15.59 3.20 -3.22
CA GLY A 202 15.78 2.08 -4.14
C GLY A 202 14.59 1.14 -4.12
N SER A 203 14.21 0.62 -5.29
CA SER A 203 13.09 -0.31 -5.39
C SER A 203 13.39 -1.62 -4.65
N ASN A 204 14.62 -2.10 -4.73
CA ASN A 204 15.10 -3.37 -4.17
C ASN A 204 15.93 -3.22 -2.91
N THR A 205 15.65 -2.21 -2.07
CA THR A 205 16.32 -2.04 -0.78
C THR A 205 15.92 -3.16 0.17
N ALA A 206 16.82 -4.12 0.40
CA ALA A 206 16.55 -5.28 1.24
C ALA A 206 16.14 -4.90 2.67
N ALA A 207 16.78 -3.89 3.27
CA ALA A 207 16.46 -3.42 4.62
C ALA A 207 14.98 -3.00 4.76
N ASP A 208 14.45 -2.27 3.77
CA ASP A 208 13.06 -1.81 3.78
C ASP A 208 12.08 -2.99 3.65
N HIS A 209 12.37 -3.94 2.76
CA HIS A 209 11.56 -5.14 2.59
C HIS A 209 11.58 -6.02 3.85
N ILE A 210 12.74 -6.17 4.49
CA ILE A 210 12.90 -6.89 5.75
C ILE A 210 12.07 -6.22 6.84
N GLU A 211 12.14 -4.90 6.94
CA GLU A 211 11.42 -4.15 7.97
C GLU A 211 9.90 -4.24 7.77
N ILE A 212 9.39 -4.02 6.57
CA ILE A 212 7.94 -4.11 6.33
C ILE A 212 7.42 -5.53 6.53
N ILE A 213 8.19 -6.55 6.14
CA ILE A 213 7.84 -7.96 6.37
C ILE A 213 7.78 -8.26 7.87
N ARG A 214 8.72 -7.78 8.67
CA ARG A 214 8.67 -7.93 10.14
C ARG A 214 7.40 -7.31 10.70
N ARG A 215 7.12 -6.06 10.35
CA ARG A 215 5.93 -5.32 10.82
C ARG A 215 4.62 -6.02 10.45
N VAL A 216 4.50 -6.54 9.22
CA VAL A 216 3.26 -7.21 8.80
C VAL A 216 3.11 -8.60 9.44
N LEU A 217 4.19 -9.34 9.63
CA LEU A 217 4.16 -10.63 10.33
C LEU A 217 3.74 -10.46 11.80
N ASP A 218 4.20 -9.42 12.47
CA ASP A 218 3.78 -9.09 13.84
C ASP A 218 2.28 -8.77 13.90
N GLN A 219 1.76 -8.09 12.87
CA GLN A 219 0.33 -7.77 12.77
C GLN A 219 -0.54 -8.97 12.37
N ALA A 220 0.00 -10.02 11.80
CA ALA A 220 -0.74 -11.24 11.46
C ALA A 220 -1.25 -12.00 12.70
N GLY A 221 -0.62 -11.78 13.86
CA GLY A 221 -1.04 -12.42 15.10
C GLY A 221 -0.81 -13.92 15.17
N LEU A 222 0.01 -14.49 14.29
CA LEU A 222 0.32 -15.93 14.21
C LEU A 222 1.58 -16.32 14.99
N GLY A 223 2.08 -15.43 15.82
CA GLY A 223 3.29 -15.59 16.62
C GLY A 223 4.58 -15.30 15.85
N PRO A 224 5.74 -15.37 16.53
CA PRO A 224 7.04 -14.93 15.97
C PRO A 224 7.56 -15.87 14.86
N ARG A 225 7.06 -17.09 14.80
CA ARG A 225 7.41 -18.10 13.77
C ARG A 225 6.14 -18.69 13.18
N PRO A 226 5.43 -17.94 12.31
CA PRO A 226 4.16 -18.40 11.75
C PRO A 226 4.34 -19.64 10.85
N GLY A 227 5.56 -19.87 10.35
CA GLY A 227 5.88 -21.00 9.50
C GLY A 227 5.14 -20.95 8.17
N ARG A 228 4.87 -22.10 7.59
CA ARG A 228 4.19 -22.23 6.28
C ARG A 228 2.72 -21.81 6.30
N ARG A 229 2.18 -21.41 7.44
CA ARG A 229 0.84 -20.82 7.55
C ARG A 229 0.74 -19.43 6.96
N VAL A 230 1.87 -18.83 6.59
CA VAL A 230 1.93 -17.53 5.91
C VAL A 230 2.66 -17.70 4.58
N LEU A 231 2.14 -17.04 3.55
CA LEU A 231 2.76 -16.87 2.24
C LEU A 231 3.00 -15.38 1.99
N VAL A 232 4.24 -14.99 1.78
CA VAL A 232 4.60 -13.64 1.33
C VAL A 232 4.77 -13.64 -0.18
N ARG A 233 4.07 -12.70 -0.86
CA ARG A 233 4.24 -12.45 -2.29
C ARG A 233 4.81 -11.04 -2.49
N ALA A 234 5.77 -10.92 -3.41
CA ALA A 234 6.33 -9.64 -3.84
C ALA A 234 6.75 -9.71 -5.31
N ASP A 235 6.96 -8.56 -5.91
CA ASP A 235 7.57 -8.45 -7.24
C ASP A 235 9.09 -8.72 -7.19
N GLY A 236 9.79 -8.49 -8.32
CA GLY A 236 11.23 -8.68 -8.39
C GLY A 236 12.04 -7.77 -7.46
N ALA A 237 11.49 -6.61 -7.10
CA ALA A 237 12.14 -5.71 -6.16
C ALA A 237 12.23 -6.30 -4.74
N GLY A 238 11.20 -7.08 -4.33
CA GLY A 238 11.20 -7.80 -3.06
C GLY A 238 12.00 -9.11 -3.07
N GLY A 239 12.48 -9.56 -4.23
CA GLY A 239 13.20 -10.81 -4.42
C GLY A 239 14.69 -10.76 -4.08
N THR A 240 15.13 -9.90 -3.17
CA THR A 240 16.53 -9.84 -2.75
C THR A 240 16.92 -11.05 -1.90
N LYS A 241 18.21 -11.41 -1.95
CA LYS A 241 18.76 -12.54 -1.22
C LYS A 241 18.46 -12.45 0.27
N GLU A 242 18.72 -11.30 0.88
CA GLU A 242 18.54 -11.06 2.30
C GLU A 242 17.07 -11.18 2.72
N THR A 243 16.15 -10.73 1.86
CA THR A 243 14.70 -10.86 2.09
C THR A 243 14.29 -12.34 2.07
N ILE A 244 14.74 -13.09 1.07
CA ILE A 244 14.45 -14.52 0.95
C ILE A 244 15.07 -15.31 2.10
N GLU A 245 16.28 -14.98 2.54
CA GLU A 245 16.91 -15.56 3.73
C GLU A 245 16.11 -15.31 5.00
N LEU A 246 15.57 -14.10 5.21
CA LEU A 246 14.70 -13.81 6.34
C LEU A 246 13.47 -14.72 6.34
N LEU A 247 12.79 -14.84 5.18
CA LEU A 247 11.61 -15.66 5.04
C LEU A 247 11.93 -17.14 5.28
N ALA A 248 13.03 -17.63 4.73
CA ALA A 248 13.50 -18.99 4.92
C ALA A 248 13.84 -19.29 6.40
N ARG A 249 14.57 -18.42 7.09
CA ARG A 249 14.88 -18.55 8.53
C ARG A 249 13.62 -18.58 9.39
N ARG A 250 12.59 -17.81 9.03
CA ARG A 250 11.28 -17.81 9.73
C ARG A 250 10.37 -18.95 9.28
N ARG A 251 10.81 -19.80 8.32
CA ARG A 251 10.03 -20.88 7.69
C ARG A 251 8.74 -20.40 7.04
N VAL A 252 8.68 -19.14 6.65
CA VAL A 252 7.55 -18.53 5.93
C VAL A 252 7.60 -18.97 4.48
N SER A 253 6.43 -19.31 3.92
CA SER A 253 6.33 -19.57 2.49
C SER A 253 6.46 -18.25 1.71
N TYR A 254 7.13 -18.31 0.56
CA TYR A 254 7.27 -17.13 -0.31
C TYR A 254 7.02 -17.46 -1.79
N SER A 255 6.65 -16.44 -2.52
CA SER A 255 6.53 -16.43 -3.97
C SER A 255 6.89 -15.02 -4.43
N VAL A 256 8.15 -14.82 -4.79
CA VAL A 256 8.72 -13.49 -5.08
C VAL A 256 9.30 -13.47 -6.48
N GLY A 257 9.17 -12.36 -7.18
CA GLY A 257 9.78 -12.19 -8.50
C GLY A 257 11.29 -12.46 -8.42
N PHE A 258 11.82 -13.13 -9.42
CA PHE A 258 13.23 -13.48 -9.53
C PHE A 258 13.81 -12.83 -10.78
N THR A 259 14.90 -12.07 -10.61
CA THR A 259 15.61 -11.48 -11.73
C THR A 259 16.43 -12.56 -12.43
N LEU A 260 16.11 -12.79 -13.70
CA LEU A 260 16.83 -13.74 -14.53
C LEU A 260 18.24 -13.20 -14.85
N PRO A 261 19.26 -14.06 -14.94
CA PRO A 261 20.61 -13.65 -15.31
C PRO A 261 20.73 -13.25 -16.78
N ASP A 262 21.77 -12.51 -17.14
CA ASP A 262 21.99 -12.02 -18.51
C ASP A 262 22.09 -13.14 -19.57
N HIS A 263 22.55 -14.34 -19.16
CA HIS A 263 22.64 -15.52 -20.03
C HIS A 263 21.30 -16.33 -20.07
N THR A 264 20.18 -15.69 -19.75
CA THR A 264 18.84 -16.32 -19.85
C THR A 264 18.51 -16.90 -21.23
N PRO A 265 18.90 -16.29 -22.38
CA PRO A 265 18.64 -16.91 -23.67
C PRO A 265 19.29 -18.29 -23.80
N GLN A 266 20.52 -18.47 -23.33
CA GLN A 266 21.20 -19.75 -23.34
C GLN A 266 20.51 -20.78 -22.43
N ILE A 267 20.07 -20.37 -21.25
CA ILE A 267 19.27 -21.23 -20.36
C ILE A 267 17.97 -21.64 -21.07
N TYR A 268 17.27 -20.71 -21.69
CA TYR A 268 16.01 -20.96 -22.38
C TYR A 268 16.17 -22.03 -23.48
N ASP A 269 17.25 -21.96 -24.27
CA ASP A 269 17.54 -22.89 -25.36
C ASP A 269 17.84 -24.31 -24.85
N THR A 270 18.24 -24.48 -23.59
CA THR A 270 18.50 -25.80 -23.00
C THR A 270 17.24 -26.46 -22.44
N ILE A 271 16.11 -25.75 -22.30
CA ILE A 271 14.87 -26.28 -21.74
C ILE A 271 14.16 -27.11 -22.81
N PRO A 272 14.03 -28.46 -22.62
CA PRO A 272 13.29 -29.28 -23.57
C PRO A 272 11.85 -28.82 -23.71
N GLU A 273 11.27 -28.87 -24.92
CA GLU A 273 9.88 -28.47 -25.13
C GLU A 273 8.89 -29.27 -24.24
N ALA A 274 9.20 -30.54 -23.98
CA ALA A 274 8.40 -31.40 -23.09
C ALA A 274 8.42 -30.95 -21.61
N ALA A 275 9.34 -30.10 -21.18
CA ALA A 275 9.37 -29.54 -19.82
C ALA A 275 8.41 -28.36 -19.62
N TRP A 276 7.94 -27.79 -20.72
CA TRP A 276 6.96 -26.70 -20.67
C TRP A 276 5.55 -27.24 -20.50
N THR A 277 4.83 -26.72 -19.51
CA THR A 277 3.42 -27.03 -19.26
C THR A 277 2.59 -25.75 -19.43
N PRO A 278 1.37 -25.83 -19.98
CA PRO A 278 0.51 -24.66 -20.13
C PRO A 278 0.33 -23.91 -18.81
N ALA A 279 0.49 -22.58 -18.84
CA ALA A 279 0.09 -21.74 -17.72
C ALA A 279 -1.44 -21.68 -17.64
N TYR A 280 -1.99 -21.32 -16.46
CA TYR A 280 -3.43 -21.23 -16.26
C TYR A 280 -3.90 -19.78 -16.15
N ASN A 281 -5.15 -19.55 -16.52
CA ASN A 281 -5.91 -18.37 -16.15
C ASN A 281 -6.34 -18.45 -14.66
N ALA A 282 -6.91 -17.38 -14.14
CA ALA A 282 -7.36 -17.34 -12.74
C ALA A 282 -8.57 -18.27 -12.46
N ASP A 283 -9.28 -18.72 -13.49
CA ASP A 283 -10.39 -19.68 -13.45
C ASP A 283 -9.93 -21.15 -13.55
N GLY A 284 -8.62 -21.38 -13.75
CA GLY A 284 -8.02 -22.71 -13.86
C GLY A 284 -7.94 -23.25 -15.30
N GLU A 285 -8.46 -22.50 -16.29
CA GLU A 285 -8.35 -22.90 -17.69
C GLU A 285 -6.96 -22.61 -18.25
N PRO A 286 -6.46 -23.42 -19.22
CA PRO A 286 -5.18 -23.16 -19.88
C PRO A 286 -5.12 -21.77 -20.51
N ARG A 287 -4.00 -21.07 -20.28
CA ARG A 287 -3.75 -19.75 -20.84
C ARG A 287 -3.07 -19.86 -22.19
N GLN A 288 -3.77 -19.45 -23.23
CA GLN A 288 -3.26 -19.49 -24.59
C GLN A 288 -1.96 -18.67 -24.74
N GLY A 289 -0.93 -19.27 -25.31
CA GLY A 289 0.35 -18.61 -25.60
C GLY A 289 1.21 -18.33 -24.36
N ALA A 290 0.95 -19.00 -23.24
CA ALA A 290 1.77 -18.92 -22.05
C ALA A 290 2.03 -20.31 -21.46
N ASP A 291 3.29 -20.58 -21.13
CA ASP A 291 3.73 -21.83 -20.54
C ASP A 291 4.67 -21.57 -19.37
N VAL A 292 4.83 -22.56 -18.51
CA VAL A 292 5.71 -22.55 -17.34
C VAL A 292 6.64 -23.75 -17.33
N ALA A 293 7.87 -23.54 -16.87
CA ALA A 293 8.85 -24.58 -16.65
C ALA A 293 9.66 -24.29 -15.38
N GLU A 294 10.10 -25.33 -14.69
CA GLU A 294 11.04 -25.18 -13.58
C GLU A 294 12.47 -25.15 -14.11
N ILE A 295 13.23 -24.15 -13.67
CA ILE A 295 14.61 -23.93 -14.10
C ILE A 295 15.59 -23.97 -12.91
N THR A 296 15.17 -24.54 -11.79
CA THR A 296 15.96 -24.58 -10.55
C THR A 296 17.35 -25.17 -10.77
N ASP A 297 17.43 -26.30 -11.48
CA ASP A 297 18.69 -27.01 -11.72
C ASP A 297 19.55 -26.42 -12.83
N LEU A 298 19.02 -25.42 -13.56
CA LEU A 298 19.73 -24.70 -14.62
C LEU A 298 20.40 -23.42 -14.11
N LEU A 299 20.22 -23.09 -12.82
CA LEU A 299 20.72 -21.87 -12.19
C LEU A 299 21.72 -22.20 -11.08
N ASP A 300 22.74 -21.37 -10.93
CA ASP A 300 23.58 -21.40 -9.72
C ASP A 300 22.82 -20.77 -8.55
N LEU A 301 22.25 -21.60 -7.72
CA LEU A 301 21.52 -21.20 -6.51
C LEU A 301 22.31 -21.48 -5.23
N THR A 302 23.62 -21.72 -5.30
CA THR A 302 24.47 -22.04 -4.13
C THR A 302 24.48 -20.94 -3.10
N ALA A 303 24.34 -19.67 -3.52
CA ALA A 303 24.26 -18.50 -2.66
C ALA A 303 22.86 -18.26 -2.06
N TRP A 304 21.86 -19.05 -2.45
CA TRP A 304 20.48 -18.88 -2.02
C TRP A 304 20.05 -19.91 -0.96
N PRO A 305 18.96 -19.68 -0.22
CA PRO A 305 18.50 -20.64 0.77
C PRO A 305 18.17 -22.01 0.17
N LYS A 306 18.61 -23.09 0.83
CA LYS A 306 18.34 -24.46 0.40
C LYS A 306 16.85 -24.73 0.20
N GLY A 307 16.51 -25.36 -0.91
CA GLY A 307 15.14 -25.72 -1.27
C GLY A 307 14.35 -24.56 -1.89
N MET A 308 15.04 -23.49 -2.31
CA MET A 308 14.47 -22.52 -3.23
C MET A 308 14.29 -23.17 -4.61
N ARG A 309 13.14 -22.90 -5.21
CA ARG A 309 12.82 -23.28 -6.59
C ARG A 309 12.62 -22.03 -7.41
N VAL A 310 13.00 -22.08 -8.67
CA VAL A 310 12.78 -20.98 -9.63
C VAL A 310 11.94 -21.52 -10.78
N ILE A 311 10.82 -20.85 -11.01
CA ILE A 311 9.87 -21.20 -12.06
C ILE A 311 9.88 -20.08 -13.08
N MET A 312 10.15 -20.41 -14.33
CA MET A 312 10.11 -19.51 -15.47
C MET A 312 8.75 -19.61 -16.15
N ARG A 313 8.25 -18.48 -16.59
CA ARG A 313 7.09 -18.36 -17.47
C ARG A 313 7.52 -17.73 -18.77
N ARG A 314 7.16 -18.36 -19.88
CA ARG A 314 7.20 -17.77 -21.21
C ARG A 314 5.78 -17.36 -21.62
N GLU A 315 5.62 -16.18 -22.18
CA GLU A 315 4.31 -15.70 -22.67
C GLU A 315 4.50 -14.91 -23.95
N ARG A 316 3.68 -15.20 -24.95
CA ARG A 316 3.64 -14.39 -26.16
C ARG A 316 3.08 -13.01 -25.81
N PRO A 317 3.79 -11.92 -26.13
CA PRO A 317 3.27 -10.58 -25.98
C PRO A 317 1.92 -10.46 -26.73
N HIS A 318 0.96 -9.72 -26.15
CA HIS A 318 -0.32 -9.50 -26.82
C HIS A 318 -0.12 -8.76 -28.16
N GLN A 319 -1.05 -8.91 -29.07
CA GLN A 319 -1.01 -8.22 -30.37
C GLN A 319 -0.91 -6.70 -30.17
N GLY A 320 0.08 -6.09 -30.84
CA GLY A 320 0.39 -4.67 -30.69
C GLY A 320 1.33 -4.32 -29.51
N ALA A 321 1.78 -5.29 -28.72
CA ALA A 321 2.81 -5.03 -27.71
C ALA A 321 4.17 -4.81 -28.38
N GLN A 322 4.90 -3.79 -27.88
CA GLN A 322 6.27 -3.56 -28.31
C GLN A 322 7.16 -4.70 -27.82
N LEU A 323 7.87 -5.35 -28.75
CA LEU A 323 8.90 -6.33 -28.41
C LEU A 323 10.03 -5.63 -27.65
N ARG A 324 10.57 -6.29 -26.63
CA ARG A 324 11.71 -5.82 -25.85
C ARG A 324 12.98 -6.57 -26.31
N PHE A 325 14.13 -5.97 -26.09
CA PHE A 325 15.42 -6.63 -26.37
C PHE A 325 15.64 -7.90 -25.52
N GLU A 326 14.91 -8.00 -24.40
CA GLU A 326 14.94 -9.13 -23.47
C GLU A 326 13.99 -10.28 -23.88
N ASP A 327 13.16 -10.08 -24.91
CA ASP A 327 12.24 -11.11 -25.40
C ASP A 327 13.03 -12.17 -26.19
N VAL A 328 12.87 -13.45 -25.83
CA VAL A 328 13.60 -14.59 -26.44
C VAL A 328 12.62 -15.43 -27.25
N GLY A 329 12.94 -15.72 -28.52
CA GLY A 329 12.12 -16.56 -29.39
C GLY A 329 10.68 -16.08 -29.54
N SER A 330 10.45 -14.76 -29.54
CA SER A 330 9.11 -14.10 -29.55
C SER A 330 8.32 -14.27 -28.25
N TYR A 331 8.94 -14.70 -27.18
CA TYR A 331 8.34 -14.83 -25.86
C TYR A 331 8.96 -13.81 -24.89
N ARG A 332 8.10 -13.27 -24.03
CA ARG A 332 8.52 -12.55 -22.83
C ARG A 332 8.76 -13.55 -21.72
N LEU A 333 9.98 -13.54 -21.17
CA LEU A 333 10.37 -14.39 -20.07
C LEU A 333 10.24 -13.65 -18.75
N THR A 334 9.65 -14.31 -17.77
CA THR A 334 9.57 -13.84 -16.37
C THR A 334 9.81 -15.02 -15.45
N ALA A 335 10.36 -14.78 -14.25
CA ALA A 335 10.58 -15.84 -13.29
C ALA A 335 10.19 -15.41 -11.89
N PHE A 336 9.88 -16.39 -11.04
CA PHE A 336 9.68 -16.20 -9.62
C PHE A 336 10.33 -17.32 -8.82
N ALA A 337 10.77 -16.96 -7.62
CA ALA A 337 11.33 -17.90 -6.66
C ALA A 337 10.29 -18.28 -5.60
N THR A 338 10.29 -19.56 -5.21
CA THR A 338 9.40 -20.09 -4.17
C THR A 338 10.08 -21.19 -3.36
N ASN A 339 9.65 -21.40 -2.11
CA ASN A 339 10.03 -22.57 -1.30
C ASN A 339 8.90 -23.57 -1.15
N THR A 340 7.84 -23.47 -1.95
CA THR A 340 6.74 -24.42 -1.97
C THR A 340 7.17 -25.68 -2.72
N LYS A 341 7.20 -26.81 -2.02
CA LYS A 341 7.73 -28.08 -2.58
C LYS A 341 6.73 -28.83 -3.46
N VAL A 342 5.44 -28.64 -3.22
CA VAL A 342 4.34 -29.38 -3.85
C VAL A 342 3.45 -28.45 -4.66
N GLY A 343 2.69 -29.03 -5.60
CA GLY A 343 1.77 -28.30 -6.48
C GLY A 343 2.26 -28.29 -7.92
N GLN A 344 1.32 -28.18 -8.85
CA GLN A 344 1.64 -28.04 -10.28
C GLN A 344 2.29 -26.67 -10.52
N LEU A 345 3.19 -26.59 -11.49
CA LEU A 345 3.90 -25.34 -11.81
C LEU A 345 2.92 -24.24 -12.21
N ALA A 346 1.88 -24.59 -12.97
CA ALA A 346 0.84 -23.66 -13.40
C ALA A 346 0.05 -23.07 -12.20
N ASP A 347 -0.27 -23.88 -11.18
CA ASP A 347 -0.94 -23.39 -9.96
C ASP A 347 -0.04 -22.44 -9.15
N LEU A 348 1.26 -22.75 -9.08
CA LEU A 348 2.23 -21.92 -8.39
C LEU A 348 2.40 -20.59 -9.12
N GLU A 349 2.36 -20.58 -10.45
CA GLU A 349 2.42 -19.37 -11.28
C GLU A 349 1.16 -18.52 -11.10
N VAL A 350 -0.04 -19.11 -11.18
CA VAL A 350 -1.30 -18.39 -10.90
C VAL A 350 -1.26 -17.75 -9.51
N ARG A 351 -0.84 -18.52 -8.49
CA ARG A 351 -0.69 -18.01 -7.13
C ARG A 351 0.27 -16.84 -7.04
N HIS A 352 1.38 -16.88 -7.77
CA HIS A 352 2.33 -15.76 -7.87
C HIS A 352 1.69 -14.57 -8.56
N ARG A 353 1.10 -14.76 -9.73
CA ARG A 353 0.49 -13.69 -10.55
C ARG A 353 -0.69 -12.99 -9.86
N LEU A 354 -1.41 -13.69 -9.00
CA LEU A 354 -2.48 -13.10 -8.18
C LEU A 354 -1.97 -12.00 -7.21
N ARG A 355 -0.64 -11.80 -7.05
CA ARG A 355 -0.08 -10.64 -6.37
C ARG A 355 -0.52 -9.31 -7.01
N ALA A 356 -0.83 -9.29 -8.31
CA ALA A 356 -1.32 -8.11 -9.01
C ALA A 356 -2.57 -7.48 -8.36
N ARG A 357 -3.31 -8.23 -7.54
CA ARG A 357 -4.40 -7.68 -6.70
C ARG A 357 -3.90 -6.59 -5.73
N CYS A 358 -2.60 -6.59 -5.38
CA CYS A 358 -2.00 -5.54 -4.57
C CYS A 358 -2.07 -4.18 -5.27
N GLU A 359 -1.90 -4.14 -6.59
CA GLU A 359 -1.97 -2.93 -7.39
C GLU A 359 -3.37 -2.27 -7.31
N ASP A 360 -4.45 -3.08 -7.34
CA ASP A 360 -5.81 -2.58 -7.13
C ASP A 360 -6.03 -2.04 -5.72
N ARG A 361 -5.46 -2.70 -4.71
CA ARG A 361 -5.52 -2.22 -3.31
C ARG A 361 -4.77 -0.91 -3.13
N ILE A 362 -3.59 -0.79 -3.75
CA ILE A 362 -2.80 0.45 -3.77
C ILE A 362 -3.57 1.56 -4.49
N ARG A 363 -4.20 1.27 -5.64
CA ARG A 363 -5.05 2.22 -6.35
C ARG A 363 -6.19 2.71 -5.44
N CYS A 364 -6.92 1.79 -4.83
CA CYS A 364 -7.95 2.16 -3.86
C CYS A 364 -7.40 2.95 -2.65
N ALA A 365 -6.16 2.69 -2.19
CA ALA A 365 -5.54 3.48 -1.14
C ALA A 365 -5.20 4.89 -1.62
N LYS A 366 -4.75 5.05 -2.87
CA LYS A 366 -4.56 6.37 -3.48
C LYS A 366 -5.87 7.14 -3.55
N ASP A 367 -6.97 6.51 -3.95
CA ASP A 367 -8.30 7.12 -3.94
C ASP A 367 -8.76 7.49 -2.50
N THR A 368 -8.13 6.89 -1.49
CA THR A 368 -8.41 7.11 -0.06
C THR A 368 -7.23 7.82 0.62
N GLY A 369 -6.66 8.84 -0.01
CA GLY A 369 -5.69 9.76 0.60
C GLY A 369 -4.21 9.38 0.47
N LEU A 370 -3.83 8.23 -0.13
CA LEU A 370 -2.43 7.89 -0.39
C LEU A 370 -1.89 8.57 -1.68
N ASP A 371 -2.75 9.18 -2.49
CA ASP A 371 -2.37 9.89 -3.71
C ASP A 371 -1.59 11.19 -3.45
N ARG A 372 -1.60 11.65 -2.19
CA ARG A 372 -0.96 12.88 -1.76
C ARG A 372 -0.52 12.80 -0.31
N PHE A 373 0.48 13.59 0.02
CA PHE A 373 0.93 13.83 1.38
C PHE A 373 0.69 15.30 1.71
N PRO A 374 -0.35 15.63 2.51
CA PRO A 374 -0.80 17.02 2.69
C PRO A 374 0.12 17.85 3.58
N LEU A 375 1.07 17.23 4.29
CA LEU A 375 1.89 17.88 5.31
C LEU A 375 3.29 18.17 4.79
N GLN A 376 4.03 19.10 5.44
CA GLN A 376 5.38 19.46 5.04
C GLN A 376 6.42 18.48 5.59
N GLY A 377 6.32 18.14 6.88
CA GLY A 377 7.28 17.27 7.56
C GLY A 377 7.15 15.80 7.15
N PHE A 378 8.27 15.11 7.01
CA PHE A 378 8.32 13.68 6.68
C PHE A 378 7.66 12.85 7.79
N ALA A 379 7.98 13.11 9.05
CA ALA A 379 7.37 12.44 10.20
C ALA A 379 5.85 12.67 10.26
N GLN A 380 5.37 13.89 9.96
CA GLN A 380 3.94 14.18 9.86
C GLN A 380 3.25 13.37 8.76
N ASN A 381 3.89 13.21 7.61
CA ASN A 381 3.37 12.39 6.51
C ASN A 381 3.43 10.87 6.84
N ARG A 382 4.32 10.42 7.72
CA ARG A 382 4.25 9.06 8.31
C ARG A 382 2.99 8.89 9.17
N ILE A 383 2.61 9.89 9.96
CA ILE A 383 1.32 9.89 10.69
C ILE A 383 0.15 9.84 9.68
N TRP A 384 0.23 10.59 8.56
CA TRP A 384 -0.78 10.52 7.51
C TRP A 384 -0.90 9.11 6.92
N CYS A 385 0.20 8.39 6.71
CA CYS A 385 0.18 6.99 6.30
C CYS A 385 -0.59 6.08 7.28
N LEU A 386 -0.46 6.32 8.60
CA LEU A 386 -1.24 5.60 9.61
C LEU A 386 -2.74 5.91 9.49
N ILE A 387 -3.10 7.18 9.26
CA ILE A 387 -4.49 7.60 9.06
C ILE A 387 -5.09 6.92 7.83
N VAL A 388 -4.38 6.93 6.70
CA VAL A 388 -4.81 6.23 5.48
C VAL A 388 -4.96 4.72 5.71
N ALA A 389 -4.00 4.11 6.40
CA ALA A 389 -4.06 2.69 6.72
C ALA A 389 -5.23 2.33 7.67
N LEU A 390 -5.63 3.24 8.56
CA LEU A 390 -6.83 3.12 9.38
C LEU A 390 -8.10 3.31 8.54
N ALA A 391 -8.13 4.29 7.64
CA ALA A 391 -9.28 4.56 6.76
C ALA A 391 -9.61 3.38 5.84
N ARG A 392 -8.58 2.66 5.38
CA ARG A 392 -8.72 1.48 4.52
C ARG A 392 -9.21 0.23 5.25
N ARG A 393 -9.26 0.25 6.57
CA ARG A 393 -9.63 -0.89 7.38
C ARG A 393 -11.13 -1.16 7.44
N PRO A 394 -12.01 -0.17 7.69
CA PRO A 394 -13.44 -0.41 7.73
C PRO A 394 -13.98 -1.02 6.43
N ALA A 395 -13.42 -0.60 5.28
CA ALA A 395 -13.82 -1.10 3.97
C ALA A 395 -13.46 -2.59 3.76
N GLY A 396 -12.38 -3.08 4.39
CA GLY A 396 -11.99 -4.50 4.32
C GLY A 396 -12.73 -5.41 5.30
N LEU A 397 -13.38 -4.83 6.33
CA LEU A 397 -14.12 -5.56 7.37
C LEU A 397 -15.63 -5.60 7.13
N LEU A 398 -16.16 -4.68 6.33
CA LEU A 398 -17.52 -4.80 5.84
C LEU A 398 -17.54 -6.04 4.94
N PRO A 399 -18.33 -7.09 5.27
CA PRO A 399 -18.60 -8.12 4.29
C PRO A 399 -19.06 -7.37 3.05
N ALA A 400 -18.39 -7.61 1.91
CA ALA A 400 -18.88 -7.09 0.65
C ALA A 400 -20.35 -7.50 0.63
N ALA A 401 -21.25 -6.52 0.82
CA ALA A 401 -22.67 -6.73 0.60
C ALA A 401 -22.75 -7.13 -0.85
N ARG A 402 -22.67 -8.44 -1.09
CA ARG A 402 -22.88 -8.99 -2.42
C ARG A 402 -24.29 -8.53 -2.80
N PRO A 403 -24.47 -7.64 -3.78
CA PRO A 403 -25.74 -7.63 -4.47
C PRO A 403 -25.88 -9.08 -4.94
N GLY A 404 -26.88 -9.78 -4.38
CA GLY A 404 -27.08 -11.19 -4.62
C GLY A 404 -26.84 -11.44 -6.09
N ARG A 405 -25.89 -12.31 -6.41
CA ARG A 405 -25.63 -12.73 -7.78
C ARG A 405 -26.97 -13.25 -8.28
N ARG A 406 -27.73 -12.39 -8.97
CA ARG A 406 -28.83 -12.89 -9.79
C ARG A 406 -28.19 -13.92 -10.71
N PRO A 407 -28.65 -15.18 -10.73
CA PRO A 407 -28.15 -16.15 -11.68
C PRO A 407 -28.22 -15.48 -13.04
N ARG A 408 -27.11 -15.35 -13.73
CA ARG A 408 -27.13 -14.95 -15.14
C ARG A 408 -28.03 -15.96 -15.82
N PRO A 409 -29.07 -15.53 -16.58
CA PRO A 409 -29.82 -16.47 -17.38
C PRO A 409 -28.81 -17.23 -18.22
N ARG A 410 -28.83 -18.55 -18.15
CA ARG A 410 -28.08 -19.42 -19.04
C ARG A 410 -28.56 -19.06 -20.43
N LEU A 411 -27.76 -18.34 -21.20
CA LEU A 411 -27.92 -18.25 -22.63
C LEU A 411 -27.85 -19.67 -23.15
N GLY A 412 -28.95 -20.12 -23.76
CA GLY A 412 -29.08 -21.44 -24.35
C GLY A 412 -27.94 -21.72 -25.32
N ALA A 413 -27.68 -23.01 -25.51
CA ALA A 413 -26.69 -23.54 -26.44
C ALA A 413 -26.79 -22.86 -27.81
N PRO A 414 -25.64 -22.69 -28.52
CA PRO A 414 -25.65 -22.11 -29.84
C PRO A 414 -26.42 -23.04 -30.81
N HIS A 415 -27.45 -22.51 -31.42
CA HIS A 415 -28.05 -23.12 -32.63
C HIS A 415 -27.12 -22.88 -33.82
N ASP A 416 -26.92 -23.89 -34.62
CA ASP A 416 -26.15 -23.89 -35.86
C ASP A 416 -26.56 -22.76 -36.80
N PRO A 417 -25.62 -22.17 -37.55
CA PRO A 417 -25.95 -21.12 -38.49
C PRO A 417 -26.51 -21.70 -39.80
N VAL A 418 -27.75 -21.43 -40.07
CA VAL A 418 -28.29 -21.51 -41.45
C VAL A 418 -27.97 -20.20 -42.16
N ALA A 419 -27.27 -20.30 -43.27
CA ALA A 419 -26.92 -19.19 -44.15
C ALA A 419 -28.15 -18.47 -44.68
N ALA A 420 -28.18 -17.15 -44.58
CA ALA A 420 -28.97 -16.28 -45.46
C ALA A 420 -28.35 -14.88 -45.49
N ASP A 421 -28.02 -14.46 -46.70
CA ASP A 421 -27.56 -13.14 -47.10
C ASP A 421 -28.49 -12.02 -46.65
N GLY A 422 -27.96 -10.93 -46.12
CA GLY A 422 -28.74 -9.73 -45.85
C GLY A 422 -27.94 -8.64 -45.10
N HIS A 423 -27.50 -7.61 -45.81
CA HIS A 423 -26.87 -6.41 -45.23
C HIS A 423 -27.73 -5.78 -44.14
N PRO A 424 -27.22 -5.47 -42.97
CA PRO A 424 -27.92 -4.65 -41.99
C PRO A 424 -27.66 -3.16 -42.25
N ARG A 425 -28.74 -2.45 -42.54
CA ARG A 425 -28.81 -0.99 -42.50
C ARG A 425 -28.70 -0.53 -41.04
N CYS A 426 -27.80 0.44 -40.80
CA CYS A 426 -27.70 1.15 -39.52
C CYS A 426 -29.03 1.87 -39.19
N HIS A 427 -29.74 1.40 -38.18
CA HIS A 427 -30.85 2.14 -37.58
C HIS A 427 -30.31 2.99 -36.43
N ARG A 428 -30.42 4.32 -36.61
CA ARG A 428 -30.28 5.34 -35.57
C ARG A 428 -31.40 5.15 -34.54
N PRO A 429 -31.14 5.19 -33.21
CA PRO A 429 -32.20 5.17 -32.21
C PRO A 429 -33.00 6.50 -32.25
N PRO A 430 -34.30 6.47 -31.96
CA PRO A 430 -35.16 7.64 -31.98
C PRO A 430 -34.82 8.60 -30.82
N ARG A 431 -34.88 9.90 -31.12
CA ARG A 431 -34.74 10.99 -30.12
C ARG A 431 -35.90 10.92 -29.11
N PRO A 432 -35.63 11.17 -27.80
CA PRO A 432 -36.71 11.29 -26.83
C PRO A 432 -37.58 12.55 -27.10
N PRO A 433 -38.88 12.51 -26.78
CA PRO A 433 -39.78 13.62 -27.04
C PRO A 433 -39.46 14.84 -26.15
N HIS A 434 -39.58 16.03 -26.77
CA HIS A 434 -39.49 17.32 -26.09
C HIS A 434 -40.55 17.43 -24.98
N ARG A 435 -40.10 17.70 -23.74
CA ARG A 435 -40.98 18.14 -22.64
C ARG A 435 -41.22 19.64 -22.79
N PRO A 436 -42.46 20.12 -22.61
CA PRO A 436 -42.76 21.55 -22.64
C PRO A 436 -42.19 22.24 -21.39
N ALA A 437 -41.71 23.47 -21.59
CA ALA A 437 -41.21 24.34 -20.53
C ALA A 437 -42.35 24.72 -19.57
N LEU A 438 -42.17 24.39 -18.29
CA LEU A 438 -43.03 24.92 -17.22
C LEU A 438 -42.51 26.31 -16.84
N GLN A 439 -43.34 27.29 -17.07
CA GLN A 439 -43.20 28.67 -16.62
C GLN A 439 -43.32 28.76 -15.10
N GLY A 440 -42.42 29.56 -14.50
CA GLY A 440 -42.70 30.29 -13.26
C GLY A 440 -42.44 29.56 -11.95
N ARG A 441 -41.25 29.69 -11.41
CA ARG A 441 -40.99 29.57 -9.96
C ARG A 441 -40.58 30.93 -9.40
N PRO A 442 -41.14 31.37 -8.25
CA PRO A 442 -40.74 32.61 -7.59
C PRO A 442 -39.36 32.46 -6.95
N PRO A 443 -38.60 33.56 -6.72
CA PRO A 443 -37.26 33.50 -6.21
C PRO A 443 -37.24 33.06 -4.75
N LEU A 444 -36.40 32.05 -4.46
CA LEU A 444 -36.09 31.61 -3.10
C LEU A 444 -35.34 32.73 -2.34
N HIS A 445 -35.88 33.14 -1.22
CA HIS A 445 -35.24 34.04 -0.26
C HIS A 445 -33.91 33.44 0.21
N ARG A 446 -32.83 34.18 0.04
CA ARG A 446 -31.54 33.91 0.67
C ARG A 446 -31.66 34.16 2.18
N PRO A 447 -31.15 33.26 3.05
CA PRO A 447 -31.03 33.56 4.48
C PRO A 447 -29.94 34.63 4.70
N PRO A 448 -30.07 35.49 5.73
CA PRO A 448 -29.13 36.54 5.99
C PRO A 448 -27.75 36.02 6.38
N ALA A 449 -26.71 36.56 5.74
CA ALA A 449 -25.33 36.31 6.08
C ALA A 449 -25.03 36.75 7.52
N CYS A 450 -24.53 35.85 8.35
CA CYS A 450 -23.94 36.20 9.65
C CYS A 450 -22.76 37.12 9.45
N ARG A 451 -22.92 38.40 9.76
CA ARG A 451 -21.83 39.40 9.85
C ARG A 451 -20.98 39.06 11.09
N ALA A 452 -19.77 38.60 10.89
CA ALA A 452 -18.75 38.59 11.92
C ALA A 452 -18.34 40.02 12.23
N ARG A 453 -18.45 40.43 13.52
CA ARG A 453 -17.90 41.69 14.03
C ARG A 453 -16.38 41.59 14.04
N ALA A 454 -15.71 42.52 13.37
CA ALA A 454 -14.26 42.71 13.43
C ALA A 454 -13.87 43.38 14.76
N PRO A 455 -12.70 43.05 15.33
CA PRO A 455 -12.15 43.76 16.47
C PRO A 455 -11.61 45.13 16.07
N PRO A 456 -11.60 46.16 16.96
CA PRO A 456 -11.10 47.48 16.67
C PRO A 456 -9.56 47.51 16.68
N GLY A 457 -8.98 48.15 15.68
CA GLY A 457 -7.59 48.58 15.69
C GLY A 457 -6.64 47.97 14.66
N THR A 458 -6.83 48.23 13.40
CA THR A 458 -5.74 48.16 12.41
C THR A 458 -5.73 49.41 11.52
N PRO A 459 -4.54 49.98 11.23
CA PRO A 459 -4.43 51.20 10.40
C PRO A 459 -4.73 50.88 8.92
N ARG A 460 -5.37 51.84 8.25
CA ARG A 460 -5.73 51.78 6.84
C ARG A 460 -4.50 51.71 5.95
N PRO A 461 -4.52 50.95 4.84
CA PRO A 461 -3.49 51.06 3.80
C PRO A 461 -3.66 52.32 2.99
N VAL A 462 -2.53 52.95 2.65
CA VAL A 462 -2.39 54.13 1.81
C VAL A 462 -2.71 53.80 0.37
N ASP A 463 -3.56 54.64 -0.26
CA ASP A 463 -3.96 54.55 -1.66
C ASP A 463 -2.81 55.08 -2.56
N THR A 464 -2.17 54.21 -3.32
CA THR A 464 -1.18 54.57 -4.34
C THR A 464 -1.76 54.40 -5.74
N ARG A 465 -2.67 55.28 -6.10
CA ARG A 465 -2.97 55.57 -7.52
C ARG A 465 -2.26 56.85 -7.88
N ASN A 466 -1.07 56.72 -8.48
CA ASN A 466 -0.49 57.64 -9.48
C ASN A 466 0.98 57.30 -9.67
N SER A 467 1.30 56.59 -10.73
CA SER A 467 2.59 56.63 -11.38
C SER A 467 2.40 56.31 -12.87
N PRO A 468 3.05 57.05 -13.78
CA PRO A 468 2.81 56.99 -15.21
C PRO A 468 3.52 55.82 -15.90
N PRO A 469 3.15 55.48 -17.15
CA PRO A 469 3.63 54.30 -17.84
C PRO A 469 5.06 54.45 -18.35
N ALA A 470 5.88 53.43 -18.14
CA ALA A 470 7.21 53.30 -18.70
C ALA A 470 7.13 52.91 -20.19
N ARG A 471 7.97 53.53 -20.98
CA ARG A 471 8.09 53.41 -22.44
C ARG A 471 8.64 52.05 -22.83
N HIS A 472 8.11 51.47 -23.91
CA HIS A 472 8.66 50.40 -24.71
C HIS A 472 9.92 50.91 -25.46
N ASP A 473 10.99 50.11 -25.45
CA ASP A 473 11.99 50.09 -26.49
C ASP A 473 12.12 48.66 -27.06
N PRO A 474 12.08 48.53 -28.38
CA PRO A 474 12.29 47.27 -29.07
C PRO A 474 13.71 47.24 -29.61
N GLU A 475 14.51 46.26 -29.28
CA GLU A 475 15.50 45.69 -30.19
C GLU A 475 16.21 44.51 -29.53
N GLY A 476 16.15 43.42 -30.24
CA GLY A 476 16.70 42.15 -29.87
C GLY A 476 18.17 42.01 -30.12
N THR A 477 18.74 40.99 -29.53
CA THR A 477 19.77 40.14 -30.14
C THR A 477 19.90 38.85 -29.35
N PRO A 478 20.08 37.68 -29.99
CA PRO A 478 20.12 36.41 -29.33
C PRO A 478 21.53 36.06 -28.85
N TRP A 479 21.63 35.43 -27.70
CA TRP A 479 22.86 34.86 -27.16
C TRP A 479 23.18 33.51 -27.80
N PRO A 480 24.47 33.19 -28.07
CA PRO A 480 24.84 31.97 -28.70
C PRO A 480 25.02 30.82 -27.72
N LEU A 481 24.61 29.65 -28.19
CA LEU A 481 24.86 28.32 -27.60
C LEU A 481 26.37 28.02 -27.68
N GLU A 482 27.05 27.90 -26.56
CA GLU A 482 28.38 27.28 -26.50
C GLU A 482 28.24 25.80 -26.07
N ARG A 483 28.80 24.94 -26.93
CA ARG A 483 29.06 23.53 -26.65
C ARG A 483 30.37 23.41 -25.87
N PRO A 484 30.52 22.52 -24.90
CA PRO A 484 31.83 22.21 -24.36
C PRO A 484 32.57 21.20 -25.25
N ASP A 485 33.77 21.56 -25.58
CA ASP A 485 34.75 20.87 -26.40
C ASP A 485 35.48 19.80 -25.57
N HIS A 486 35.77 18.67 -26.22
CA HIS A 486 36.65 17.61 -25.73
C HIS A 486 38.10 18.08 -25.68
N ARG A 487 38.81 17.90 -24.55
CA ARG A 487 40.27 17.69 -24.53
C ARG A 487 40.75 16.80 -23.39
N ASP A 488 41.55 15.90 -23.76
CA ASP A 488 42.36 14.80 -23.27
C ASP A 488 43.23 15.09 -22.01
N PRO A 489 43.45 14.09 -21.12
CA PRO A 489 44.17 14.23 -19.87
C PRO A 489 45.62 13.76 -19.95
N THR A 490 46.59 14.67 -19.88
CA THR A 490 47.93 14.31 -19.40
C THR A 490 48.57 15.49 -18.67
N ARG A 491 49.08 15.20 -17.47
CA ARG A 491 50.13 15.84 -16.68
C ARG A 491 49.74 16.36 -15.30
N GLY A 492 50.41 15.80 -14.33
CA GLY A 492 51.01 16.55 -13.22
C GLY A 492 50.62 16.09 -11.80
N ARG A 493 51.28 15.06 -11.28
CA ARG A 493 51.51 14.96 -9.81
C ARG A 493 52.55 15.97 -9.37
N PRO A 494 52.49 16.52 -8.20
CA PRO A 494 53.49 16.37 -7.14
C PRO A 494 52.90 16.40 -5.69
N PRO A 495 53.75 16.32 -4.64
CA PRO A 495 54.20 15.10 -3.98
C PRO A 495 53.75 15.03 -2.52
N HIS A 496 53.87 13.84 -1.94
CA HIS A 496 53.77 13.59 -0.49
C HIS A 496 54.87 14.28 0.30
N PRO A 497 54.67 14.49 1.64
CA PRO A 497 55.75 14.21 2.57
C PRO A 497 55.41 13.08 3.54
N ALA A 498 56.44 12.42 3.85
CA ALA A 498 56.64 11.20 4.59
C ALA A 498 56.65 11.37 6.10
N GLY A 499 56.51 10.23 6.74
CA GLY A 499 57.16 9.90 8.02
C GLY A 499 56.15 9.76 9.18
N ILE A 500 56.13 8.81 10.05
CA ILE A 500 57.15 7.91 10.57
C ILE A 500 56.48 6.94 11.58
N ILE A 501 56.84 5.66 11.50
CA ILE A 501 57.09 4.68 12.59
C ILE A 501 55.91 3.94 13.23
N ASN A 502 55.88 2.63 12.97
CA ASN A 502 55.47 1.52 13.83
C ASN A 502 56.41 1.39 15.05
N PRO A 503 55.98 0.81 16.19
CA PRO A 503 56.40 -0.56 16.42
C PRO A 503 55.41 -1.52 17.12
N THR A 504 55.48 -2.77 16.68
CA THR A 504 55.55 -4.04 17.44
C THR A 504 54.45 -4.46 18.42
N THR A 505 53.88 -5.60 18.05
CA THR A 505 53.18 -6.65 18.83
C THR A 505 53.98 -7.11 20.09
N PRO A 506 53.32 -7.74 21.10
CA PRO A 506 53.05 -9.17 20.98
C PRO A 506 51.71 -9.68 21.59
N ALA A 507 51.41 -10.89 21.15
CA ALA A 507 50.31 -11.75 21.52
C ALA A 507 50.29 -12.13 23.03
N THR A 508 49.06 -12.28 23.58
CA THR A 508 48.82 -13.15 24.74
C THR A 508 47.48 -13.86 24.58
N THR A 509 47.60 -15.17 24.63
CA THR A 509 46.54 -16.18 24.66
C THR A 509 45.88 -16.23 26.02
N PRO A 510 44.52 -16.37 26.14
CA PRO A 510 43.91 -16.73 27.42
C PRO A 510 43.69 -18.25 27.54
N PRO A 511 43.69 -18.80 28.78
CA PRO A 511 43.73 -20.23 29.06
C PRO A 511 42.32 -20.89 29.02
N LYS A 512 42.35 -22.21 28.79
CA LYS A 512 41.22 -23.14 28.89
C LYS A 512 40.71 -23.26 30.33
N PRO A 513 39.42 -23.44 30.56
CA PRO A 513 38.92 -23.94 31.84
C PRO A 513 38.88 -25.48 31.87
N THR A 514 39.40 -25.99 32.96
CA THR A 514 39.40 -27.36 33.44
C THR A 514 38.01 -27.87 33.80
N GLN A 515 37.77 -29.14 33.47
CA GLN A 515 36.69 -29.96 34.04
C GLN A 515 36.99 -30.33 35.51
N PRO A 516 35.94 -30.63 36.29
CA PRO A 516 36.07 -31.62 37.37
C PRO A 516 35.21 -32.86 37.10
N ASP A 517 35.82 -33.95 37.52
CA ASP A 517 35.37 -35.34 37.48
C ASP A 517 34.25 -35.65 38.48
N HIS A 518 33.47 -36.70 38.07
CA HIS A 518 32.83 -37.78 38.82
C HIS A 518 32.25 -37.55 40.23
N GLU A 519 30.98 -37.91 40.42
CA GLU A 519 30.68 -39.09 41.24
C GLU A 519 29.22 -39.58 41.01
N ARG A 520 29.12 -40.89 41.02
CA ARG A 520 27.96 -41.77 40.89
C ARG A 520 27.03 -41.67 42.11
N SER A 521 25.72 -41.86 41.88
CA SER A 521 24.91 -42.84 42.63
C SER A 521 23.49 -42.89 42.13
N ARG A 522 23.05 -44.02 41.68
CA ARG A 522 21.66 -44.56 41.70
C ARG A 522 21.48 -45.33 43.04
N PRO A 523 20.26 -45.82 43.44
CA PRO A 523 18.93 -45.77 42.85
C PRO A 523 17.75 -45.65 43.89
N GLY A 524 16.51 -45.62 43.40
CA GLY A 524 15.38 -46.33 44.04
C GLY A 524 14.26 -45.45 44.63
N HIS A 525 13.16 -45.31 44.02
CA HIS A 525 11.83 -45.90 44.16
C HIS A 525 10.88 -45.27 43.17
#